data_0a3cc23fca17f530b9c7f25f0d10d607
#
_entry.id   0a3cc23fca17f530b9c7f25f0d10d607
#
_cell.length_a   1.000
_cell.length_b   1.000
_cell.length_c   1.000
_cell.angle_alpha   90.00
_cell.angle_beta   90.00
_cell.angle_gamma   90.00
#
_symmetry.space_group_name_H-M   'P 1'
#
loop_
_entity.id
_entity.type
_entity.pdbx_description
1 polymer ?
#
loop_
_entity_poly.entity_id
_entity_poly.type
_entity_poly.pdbx_seq_one_letter_code
_entity_poly.pdbx_strand_id
1 'polypeptide(L)'
;MPPHDDSIRKLVETLGPLRDGPQLPSSWSDYFERRGLMPASIEEKRRFPRSYLRGVAALQHRQSFPALPRAEAWHAVYTKDVCRGGIGFLHRQPLYPKEQMNLAFPDGKSRIVEVVRCRRIQPRCFEIGAIFATELRPLDTARSGD
;
A
#
# COMPACT_ATOMS: atom_id res chain seq x y z
N MET A 1 2.08 -20.33 6.73
CA MET A 1 0.70 -20.05 6.44
C MET A 1 0.33 -18.66 6.81
N PRO A 2 -0.32 -17.94 5.91
CA PRO A 2 -0.69 -16.59 6.25
C PRO A 2 -1.71 -16.56 7.37
N PRO A 3 -1.81 -15.44 8.07
CA PRO A 3 -2.80 -15.33 9.13
C PRO A 3 -4.19 -15.52 8.59
N HIS A 4 -5.05 -16.00 9.45
CA HIS A 4 -6.43 -16.18 9.12
C HIS A 4 -7.20 -14.91 9.14
N ASP A 5 -8.37 -14.93 8.55
CA ASP A 5 -9.23 -13.78 8.43
C ASP A 5 -9.41 -13.02 9.73
N ASP A 6 -9.69 -13.73 10.82
CA ASP A 6 -9.95 -13.06 12.07
C ASP A 6 -8.72 -12.34 12.61
N SER A 7 -7.55 -12.94 12.43
CA SER A 7 -6.31 -12.32 12.87
C SER A 7 -6.05 -11.04 12.09
N ILE A 8 -6.28 -11.08 10.80
CA ILE A 8 -6.05 -9.91 9.95
C ILE A 8 -7.04 -8.80 10.30
N ARG A 9 -8.31 -9.16 10.50
CA ARG A 9 -9.30 -8.16 10.88
C ARG A 9 -8.95 -7.48 12.18
N LYS A 10 -8.58 -8.27 13.18
CA LYS A 10 -8.19 -7.71 14.46
C LYS A 10 -6.98 -6.81 14.33
N LEU A 11 -6.02 -7.22 13.51
CA LEU A 11 -4.83 -6.43 13.30
C LEU A 11 -5.17 -5.07 12.72
N VAL A 12 -6.00 -5.04 11.69
CA VAL A 12 -6.37 -3.78 11.05
C VAL A 12 -7.16 -2.90 12.02
N GLU A 13 -8.07 -3.48 12.77
CA GLU A 13 -8.84 -2.73 13.77
C GLU A 13 -7.95 -2.12 14.84
N THR A 14 -6.95 -2.87 15.27
CA THR A 14 -6.03 -2.41 16.28
C THR A 14 -5.22 -1.22 15.79
N LEU A 15 -4.78 -1.26 14.56
CA LEU A 15 -3.95 -0.20 14.03
C LEU A 15 -4.71 1.11 13.86
N GLY A 16 -5.89 1.07 13.30
CA GLY A 16 -6.76 2.22 13.15
C GLY A 16 -6.10 3.52 12.72
N PRO A 17 -6.86 4.45 12.17
CA PRO A 17 -6.27 5.64 11.57
C PRO A 17 -5.65 6.61 12.57
N LEU A 18 -5.98 6.51 13.84
CA LEU A 18 -5.46 7.48 14.81
C LEU A 18 -4.11 7.12 15.38
N ARG A 19 -3.57 5.95 15.06
CA ARG A 19 -2.37 5.50 15.72
C ARG A 19 -1.12 5.64 14.89
N ASP A 20 -1.12 5.03 13.73
CA ASP A 20 0.12 4.87 12.98
C ASP A 20 -0.08 5.23 11.52
N GLY A 21 -1.23 5.75 11.18
CA GLY A 21 -1.55 6.06 9.81
C GLY A 21 -0.89 7.32 9.30
N PRO A 22 -0.94 7.52 7.99
CA PRO A 22 -0.43 8.75 7.40
C PRO A 22 -1.30 9.94 7.79
N GLN A 23 -0.71 11.12 7.69
CA GLN A 23 -1.40 12.35 8.05
C GLN A 23 -1.99 12.95 6.79
N LEU A 24 -3.31 12.91 6.66
CA LEU A 24 -3.98 13.42 5.47
C LEU A 24 -3.97 14.93 5.45
N PRO A 25 -3.88 15.54 4.27
CA PRO A 25 -4.09 16.99 4.16
C PRO A 25 -5.48 17.35 4.67
N SER A 26 -5.58 18.50 5.32
CA SER A 26 -6.85 18.93 5.88
C SER A 26 -7.92 19.14 4.81
N SER A 27 -7.52 19.42 3.58
CA SER A 27 -8.47 19.61 2.49
C SER A 27 -9.07 18.30 1.99
N TRP A 28 -8.59 17.16 2.45
CA TRP A 28 -9.08 15.85 2.02
C TRP A 28 -10.11 15.30 2.99
N SER A 29 -11.05 16.13 3.42
CA SER A 29 -12.02 15.74 4.44
C SER A 29 -12.92 14.59 4.00
N ASP A 30 -13.13 14.42 2.70
CA ASP A 30 -13.97 13.36 2.18
C ASP A 30 -13.18 12.15 1.69
N TYR A 31 -11.92 12.03 2.10
CA TYR A 31 -11.04 10.99 1.56
C TYR A 31 -11.67 9.60 1.63
N PHE A 32 -12.21 9.22 2.78
CA PHE A 32 -12.72 7.87 2.97
C PHE A 32 -14.12 7.66 2.39
N GLU A 33 -14.72 8.69 1.82
CA GLU A 33 -16.07 8.58 1.28
C GLU A 33 -16.14 8.32 -0.20
N ARG A 34 -15.01 8.34 -0.87
CA ARG A 34 -14.97 8.15 -2.32
C ARG A 34 -15.24 6.71 -2.69
N ARG A 35 -16.07 6.52 -3.71
CA ARG A 35 -16.49 5.21 -4.17
C ARG A 35 -16.54 5.19 -5.69
N GLY A 36 -16.50 3.98 -6.25
CA GLY A 36 -16.72 3.79 -7.66
C GLY A 36 -15.49 3.97 -8.51
N LEU A 37 -15.70 4.08 -9.80
CA LEU A 37 -14.59 4.22 -10.74
C LEU A 37 -14.02 5.63 -10.65
N MET A 38 -12.70 5.69 -10.75
CA MET A 38 -12.02 6.98 -10.78
C MET A 38 -12.12 7.57 -12.17
N PRO A 39 -12.34 8.89 -12.26
CA PRO A 39 -12.31 9.54 -13.57
C PRO A 39 -10.93 9.38 -14.20
N ALA A 40 -10.91 9.16 -15.51
CA ALA A 40 -9.65 9.12 -16.24
C ALA A 40 -9.46 10.47 -16.92
N SER A 41 -8.24 10.98 -16.86
CA SER A 41 -7.96 12.19 -17.59
C SER A 41 -7.63 11.83 -19.03
N ILE A 42 -7.78 12.79 -19.93
CA ILE A 42 -7.47 12.58 -21.32
C ILE A 42 -6.03 12.11 -21.51
N GLU A 43 -5.16 12.57 -20.65
CA GLU A 43 -3.74 12.27 -20.80
C GLU A 43 -3.33 10.97 -20.18
N GLU A 44 -4.22 10.31 -19.45
CA GLU A 44 -3.84 9.07 -18.80
C GLU A 44 -3.79 7.94 -19.77
N LYS A 45 -2.74 7.13 -19.60
CA LYS A 45 -2.53 5.98 -20.46
C LYS A 45 -2.63 4.70 -19.67
N ARG A 46 -3.49 4.66 -18.68
CA ARG A 46 -3.67 3.47 -17.88
C ARG A 46 -4.21 2.34 -18.71
N ARG A 47 -3.63 1.18 -18.48
CA ARG A 47 -4.10 -0.01 -19.15
C ARG A 47 -5.44 -0.47 -18.61
N PHE A 48 -5.66 -0.29 -17.32
CA PHE A 48 -6.87 -0.74 -16.65
C PHE A 48 -7.48 0.41 -15.88
N PRO A 49 -8.82 0.47 -15.85
CA PRO A 49 -9.47 1.49 -15.04
C PRO A 49 -9.20 1.25 -13.56
N ARG A 50 -9.23 2.32 -12.81
CA ARG A 50 -9.03 2.29 -11.37
C ARG A 50 -10.33 2.58 -10.66
N SER A 51 -10.48 1.95 -9.50
CA SER A 51 -11.62 2.20 -8.62
C SER A 51 -11.11 2.77 -7.32
N TYR A 52 -11.90 3.65 -6.74
CA TYR A 52 -11.60 4.11 -5.39
C TYR A 52 -11.68 2.92 -4.44
N LEU A 53 -10.70 2.85 -3.55
CA LEU A 53 -10.69 1.86 -2.49
C LEU A 53 -10.17 2.59 -1.26
N ARG A 54 -11.09 3.14 -0.49
CA ARG A 54 -10.73 4.04 0.60
C ARG A 54 -11.01 3.39 1.94
N GLY A 55 -9.95 3.10 2.67
CA GLY A 55 -10.08 2.48 3.97
C GLY A 55 -8.71 2.28 4.59
N VAL A 56 -8.68 1.57 5.69
CA VAL A 56 -7.45 1.28 6.42
C VAL A 56 -7.01 -0.13 6.09
N ALA A 57 -5.73 -0.30 5.87
CA ALA A 57 -5.13 -1.62 5.70
C ALA A 57 -3.87 -1.67 6.55
N ALA A 58 -3.32 -2.85 6.71
CA ALA A 58 -2.08 -3.04 7.48
C ALA A 58 -0.96 -3.43 6.52
N LEU A 59 0.21 -2.84 6.74
CA LEU A 59 1.37 -3.07 5.90
C LEU A 59 2.51 -3.62 6.73
N GLN A 60 3.19 -4.64 6.21
CA GLN A 60 4.40 -5.18 6.83
C GLN A 60 5.44 -5.35 5.75
N HIS A 61 6.64 -4.87 6.03
CA HIS A 61 7.74 -5.00 5.07
C HIS A 61 8.17 -6.46 4.95
N ARG A 62 8.39 -6.91 3.72
CA ARG A 62 8.91 -8.25 3.47
C ARG A 62 10.35 -8.21 3.01
N GLN A 63 10.63 -7.41 1.99
CA GLN A 63 11.99 -7.27 1.47
C GLN A 63 12.28 -5.80 1.24
N SER A 64 13.46 -5.41 1.64
CA SER A 64 13.93 -4.05 1.53
C SER A 64 15.40 -4.07 1.21
N PHE A 65 15.95 -2.94 0.86
CA PHE A 65 17.38 -2.85 0.56
C PHE A 65 18.17 -2.96 1.85
N PRO A 66 19.33 -3.64 1.83
CA PRO A 66 20.12 -3.79 3.06
C PRO A 66 20.50 -2.47 3.72
N ALA A 67 20.73 -1.43 2.93
CA ALA A 67 21.09 -0.13 3.46
C ALA A 67 19.90 0.65 3.99
N LEU A 68 18.70 0.08 3.93
CA LEU A 68 17.48 0.76 4.31
C LEU A 68 16.70 -0.14 5.27
N PRO A 69 17.12 -0.18 6.53
CA PRO A 69 16.46 -1.06 7.48
C PRO A 69 15.01 -0.67 7.70
N ARG A 70 14.16 -1.67 7.81
CA ARG A 70 12.73 -1.49 8.06
C ARG A 70 12.33 -2.34 9.25
N ALA A 71 11.48 -1.77 10.08
CA ALA A 71 10.91 -2.53 11.18
C ALA A 71 9.98 -3.60 10.65
N GLU A 72 9.89 -4.72 11.36
CA GLU A 72 9.00 -5.81 10.98
C GLU A 72 7.58 -5.59 11.45
N ALA A 73 7.34 -4.53 12.19
CA ALA A 73 6.00 -4.28 12.71
C ALA A 73 5.02 -3.98 11.59
N TRP A 74 3.74 -4.15 11.90
CA TRP A 74 2.67 -3.76 11.01
C TRP A 74 2.38 -2.28 11.19
N HIS A 75 2.08 -1.62 10.07
CA HIS A 75 1.77 -0.20 10.05
C HIS A 75 0.43 0.03 9.39
N ALA A 76 -0.31 1.01 9.87
CA ALA A 76 -1.56 1.38 9.23
C ALA A 76 -1.26 2.21 7.99
N VAL A 77 -1.95 1.88 6.91
CA VAL A 77 -1.90 2.66 5.68
C VAL A 77 -3.34 2.92 5.25
N TYR A 78 -3.54 3.93 4.42
CA TYR A 78 -4.86 4.24 3.89
C TYR A 78 -4.87 3.87 2.42
N THR A 79 -5.74 2.93 2.06
CA THR A 79 -5.86 2.56 0.65
C THR A 79 -6.45 3.71 -0.13
N LYS A 80 -6.05 3.85 -1.38
CA LYS A 80 -6.47 4.97 -2.22
C LYS A 80 -7.26 4.49 -3.42
N ASP A 81 -6.68 3.64 -4.22
CA ASP A 81 -7.34 3.11 -5.41
C ASP A 81 -6.78 1.74 -5.73
N VAL A 82 -7.50 1.03 -6.56
CA VAL A 82 -7.11 -0.32 -6.95
C VAL A 82 -7.46 -0.50 -8.42
N CYS A 83 -6.62 -1.27 -9.10
CA CYS A 83 -6.95 -1.75 -10.42
C CYS A 83 -6.53 -3.20 -10.52
N ARG A 84 -6.69 -3.78 -11.70
CA ARG A 84 -6.40 -5.19 -11.88
C ARG A 84 -4.97 -5.56 -11.52
N GLY A 85 -4.02 -4.70 -11.85
CA GLY A 85 -2.61 -5.03 -11.67
C GLY A 85 -1.96 -4.44 -10.46
N GLY A 86 -2.63 -3.56 -9.71
CA GLY A 86 -1.95 -2.88 -8.64
C GLY A 86 -2.87 -2.08 -7.75
N ILE A 87 -2.23 -1.39 -6.81
CA ILE A 87 -2.96 -0.65 -5.79
C ILE A 87 -2.18 0.62 -5.44
N GLY A 88 -2.91 1.68 -5.15
CA GLY A 88 -2.34 2.89 -4.58
C GLY A 88 -2.74 3.01 -3.14
N PHE A 89 -1.85 3.50 -2.32
CA PHE A 89 -2.15 3.71 -0.91
C PHE A 89 -1.27 4.83 -0.36
N LEU A 90 -1.62 5.29 0.82
CA LEU A 90 -0.88 6.33 1.51
C LEU A 90 -0.19 5.75 2.72
N HIS A 91 1.08 6.13 2.90
CA HIS A 91 1.88 5.67 4.02
C HIS A 91 2.53 6.90 4.66
N ARG A 92 2.82 6.80 5.94
CA ARG A 92 3.45 7.90 6.65
C ARG A 92 4.95 8.04 6.34
N GLN A 93 5.54 7.01 5.78
CA GLN A 93 6.96 6.99 5.42
C GLN A 93 7.13 6.76 3.94
N PRO A 94 8.22 7.25 3.36
CA PRO A 94 8.49 6.94 1.96
C PRO A 94 8.85 5.47 1.79
N LEU A 95 8.46 4.93 0.67
CA LEU A 95 8.84 3.59 0.26
C LEU A 95 9.52 3.71 -1.10
N TYR A 96 10.41 2.79 -1.40
CA TYR A 96 11.21 2.90 -2.61
C TYR A 96 10.88 1.79 -3.60
N PRO A 97 11.03 2.06 -4.89
CA PRO A 97 10.74 1.04 -5.90
C PRO A 97 11.47 -0.26 -5.60
N LYS A 98 10.76 -1.35 -5.81
CA LYS A 98 11.20 -2.73 -5.60
C LYS A 98 11.14 -3.21 -4.16
N GLU A 99 10.83 -2.35 -3.20
CA GLU A 99 10.53 -2.87 -1.87
C GLU A 99 9.26 -3.70 -1.94
N GLN A 100 9.22 -4.79 -1.21
CA GLN A 100 8.08 -5.69 -1.19
C GLN A 100 7.48 -5.75 0.19
N MET A 101 6.17 -5.83 0.24
CA MET A 101 5.48 -5.84 1.52
C MET A 101 4.19 -6.63 1.44
N ASN A 102 3.70 -7.02 2.60
CA ASN A 102 2.38 -7.61 2.74
C ASN A 102 1.39 -6.50 3.02
N LEU A 103 0.26 -6.53 2.33
CA LEU A 103 -0.87 -5.68 2.66
C LEU A 103 -2.02 -6.58 3.13
N ALA A 104 -2.53 -6.29 4.30
CA ALA A 104 -3.65 -7.03 4.88
C ALA A 104 -4.85 -6.10 4.95
N PHE A 105 -6.00 -6.58 4.49
CA PHE A 105 -7.22 -5.79 4.34
C PHE A 105 -8.26 -6.17 5.38
N PRO A 106 -9.20 -5.26 5.68
CA PRO A 106 -10.22 -5.55 6.68
C PRO A 106 -11.09 -6.75 6.39
N ASP A 107 -11.21 -7.15 5.11
CA ASP A 107 -12.00 -8.32 4.75
C ASP A 107 -11.28 -9.63 5.04
N GLY A 108 -10.08 -9.57 5.59
CA GLY A 108 -9.33 -10.77 5.96
C GLY A 108 -8.38 -11.24 4.88
N LYS A 109 -8.33 -10.58 3.74
CA LYS A 109 -7.43 -10.97 2.66
C LYS A 109 -6.12 -10.22 2.76
N SER A 110 -5.09 -10.80 2.17
CA SER A 110 -3.79 -10.13 2.11
C SER A 110 -3.17 -10.38 0.75
N ARG A 111 -2.31 -9.45 0.34
CA ARG A 111 -1.61 -9.52 -0.92
C ARG A 111 -0.17 -9.08 -0.73
N ILE A 112 0.70 -9.64 -1.53
CA ILE A 112 2.08 -9.17 -1.61
C ILE A 112 2.12 -8.11 -2.70
N VAL A 113 2.75 -6.99 -2.40
CA VAL A 113 2.86 -5.90 -3.37
C VAL A 113 4.32 -5.47 -3.49
N GLU A 114 4.65 -4.94 -4.64
CA GLU A 114 5.98 -4.40 -4.91
C GLU A 114 5.84 -2.95 -5.31
N VAL A 115 6.56 -2.07 -4.63
CA VAL A 115 6.48 -0.63 -4.88
C VAL A 115 7.05 -0.30 -6.24
N VAL A 116 6.35 0.55 -6.99
CA VAL A 116 6.83 1.04 -8.28
C VAL A 116 7.05 2.55 -8.27
N ARG A 117 6.37 3.28 -7.39
CA ARG A 117 6.60 4.72 -7.29
C ARG A 117 6.16 5.24 -5.94
N CYS A 118 6.71 6.39 -5.59
CA CYS A 118 6.42 7.05 -4.33
C CYS A 118 6.43 8.55 -4.56
N ARG A 119 5.41 9.24 -4.08
CA ARG A 119 5.32 10.68 -4.22
C ARG A 119 4.93 11.30 -2.89
N ARG A 120 5.67 12.30 -2.45
CA ARG A 120 5.34 12.99 -1.22
C ARG A 120 4.14 13.90 -1.43
N ILE A 121 3.14 13.76 -0.57
CA ILE A 121 1.99 14.66 -0.55
C ILE A 121 2.25 15.79 0.44
N GLN A 122 2.66 15.44 1.63
CA GLN A 122 3.03 16.36 2.70
C GLN A 122 3.80 15.55 3.74
N PRO A 123 4.34 16.19 4.77
CA PRO A 123 5.04 15.42 5.82
C PRO A 123 4.13 14.33 6.37
N ARG A 124 4.69 13.14 6.52
CA ARG A 124 3.99 11.96 7.03
C ARG A 124 2.84 11.50 6.13
N CYS A 125 2.91 11.82 4.85
CA CYS A 125 1.92 11.32 3.90
C CYS A 125 2.56 11.18 2.53
N PHE A 126 2.77 9.94 2.13
CA PHE A 126 3.38 9.61 0.83
C PHE A 126 2.41 8.75 0.05
N GLU A 127 2.23 9.08 -1.20
CA GLU A 127 1.38 8.31 -2.10
C GLU A 127 2.23 7.24 -2.76
N ILE A 128 1.86 6.00 -2.55
CA ILE A 128 2.62 4.84 -3.01
C ILE A 128 1.83 4.16 -4.12
N GLY A 129 2.50 3.88 -5.22
CA GLY A 129 1.94 3.01 -6.25
C GLY A 129 2.68 1.69 -6.24
N ALA A 130 1.93 0.60 -6.23
CA ALA A 130 2.52 -0.73 -6.14
C ALA A 130 1.78 -1.69 -7.04
N ILE A 131 2.48 -2.71 -7.51
CA ILE A 131 1.88 -3.78 -8.30
C ILE A 131 1.69 -5.00 -7.40
N PHE A 132 0.67 -5.79 -7.73
CA PHE A 132 0.46 -7.05 -7.04
C PHE A 132 1.48 -8.07 -7.53
N ALA A 133 2.13 -8.73 -6.57
CA ALA A 133 3.08 -9.78 -6.87
C ALA A 133 2.42 -11.12 -6.57
N THR A 134 2.65 -12.10 -7.43
CA THR A 134 2.09 -13.43 -7.21
C THR A 134 2.99 -14.26 -6.31
N GLU A 135 4.27 -13.93 -6.25
CA GLU A 135 5.18 -14.67 -5.40
C GLU A 135 6.33 -13.76 -5.01
N LEU A 136 6.98 -14.12 -3.93
CA LEU A 136 8.11 -13.37 -3.43
C LEU A 136 9.29 -13.50 -4.37
N ARG A 137 9.88 -12.37 -4.74
CA ARG A 137 11.09 -12.34 -5.53
C ARG A 137 12.20 -11.67 -4.74
N PRO A 138 13.44 -12.19 -4.81
CA PRO A 138 14.55 -11.52 -4.16
C PRO A 138 14.77 -10.13 -4.76
N LEU A 139 15.17 -9.19 -3.95
CA LEU A 139 15.60 -7.90 -4.44
C LEU A 139 16.89 -8.09 -5.18
N ASP A 140 16.89 -7.58 -6.29
CA ASP A 140 17.94 -7.74 -7.10
C ASP A 140 19.11 -7.91 -6.82
N THR A 141 19.35 -8.15 -6.53
CA THR A 141 20.31 -8.40 -6.26
C THR A 141 20.69 -9.32 -6.82
N ALA A 142 20.29 -9.77 -6.55
CA ALA A 142 20.59 -10.64 -6.80
C ALA A 142 20.41 -11.08 -7.95
N ARG A 143 20.30 -10.94 -8.36
CA ARG A 143 20.07 -11.32 -9.24
C ARG A 143 20.56 -11.19 -10.13
N SER A 144 20.96 -11.01 -10.02
CA SER A 144 21.33 -10.91 -10.63
C SER A 144 21.43 -11.45 -11.41
N GLY A 145 21.38 -11.53 -11.55
CA GLY A 145 21.42 -11.95 -12.18
C GLY A 145 21.02 -12.67 -12.57
N ASP A 146 20.74 -12.81 -12.40
CA ASP A 146 20.38 -13.40 -12.78
C ASP A 146 20.20 -13.42 -13.46
#